data_1ae1a453b8e7872cda1f30f850a4b76a
#
_entry.id   1ae1a453b8e7872cda1f30f850a4b76a
#
_cell.length_a   1.000
_cell.length_b   1.000
_cell.length_c   1.000
_cell.angle_alpha   90.00
_cell.angle_beta   90.00
_cell.angle_gamma   90.00
#
_symmetry.space_group_name_H-M   'P 1'
#
loop_
_entity.id
_entity.type
_entity.pdbx_description
1 polymer ?
#
loop_
_entity_poly.entity_id
_entity_poly.type
_entity_poly.pdbx_seq_one_letter_code
_entity_poly.pdbx_strand_id
1 'polypeptide(L)'
;RLRALGIPPLFGIRQGLGAIDRLARWNRGPAAARAPGDAGVDLSSVAITGRESVHEYDSKRLMAGLGLRTTREELVSTPEDAASAAEKIGYPVVLKAVSDVIPHKSDLGLVIVGVSKPAELRTAWETLQARLADANATADILVQEMVRDGIEVFVGVAHHPGFGHVLAFGLGGVELELENDAALRMLPLREGDAEAMITEIRGAARFEAFRG
;
A
#
# COMPACT_ATOMS: atom_id res chain seq x y z
N ARG A 1 -29.34 -10.75 -23.05
CA ARG A 1 -29.68 -10.27 -24.39
C ARG A 1 -28.86 -9.05 -24.79
N LEU A 2 -28.81 -7.99 -23.93
CA LEU A 2 -27.99 -6.78 -24.21
C LEU A 2 -26.50 -7.08 -24.35
N ARG A 3 -25.93 -7.95 -23.47
CA ARG A 3 -24.52 -8.35 -23.54
C ARG A 3 -24.17 -9.06 -24.86
N ALA A 4 -25.07 -9.86 -25.39
CA ALA A 4 -24.89 -10.53 -26.69
C ALA A 4 -24.86 -9.55 -27.87
N LEU A 5 -25.36 -8.33 -27.68
CA LEU A 5 -25.35 -7.23 -28.65
C LEU A 5 -24.18 -6.25 -28.41
N GLY A 6 -23.25 -6.58 -27.53
CA GLY A 6 -22.14 -5.68 -27.18
C GLY A 6 -22.56 -4.44 -26.37
N ILE A 7 -23.79 -4.42 -25.84
CA ILE A 7 -24.31 -3.32 -25.06
C ILE A 7 -24.09 -3.66 -23.58
N PRO A 8 -23.23 -2.90 -22.85
CA PRO A 8 -23.02 -3.14 -21.42
C PRO A 8 -24.29 -2.80 -20.64
N PRO A 9 -24.87 -3.73 -19.87
CA PRO A 9 -26.03 -3.42 -19.03
C PRO A 9 -25.59 -2.54 -17.85
N LEU A 10 -26.30 -1.44 -17.63
CA LEU A 10 -26.13 -0.61 -16.46
C LEU A 10 -27.04 -1.17 -15.34
N PHE A 11 -26.43 -1.70 -14.28
CA PHE A 11 -27.17 -2.25 -13.15
C PHE A 11 -27.40 -1.16 -12.09
N GLY A 12 -28.69 -0.88 -11.83
CA GLY A 12 -29.12 0.12 -10.86
C GLY A 12 -29.07 1.56 -11.37
N ILE A 13 -30.05 2.36 -10.93
CA ILE A 13 -30.21 3.75 -11.40
C ILE A 13 -29.00 4.59 -10.98
N ARG A 14 -28.57 4.49 -9.72
CA ARG A 14 -27.46 5.31 -9.20
C ARG A 14 -26.16 5.00 -9.94
N GLN A 15 -25.83 3.70 -10.10
CA GLN A 15 -24.62 3.26 -10.78
C GLN A 15 -24.69 3.60 -12.28
N GLY A 16 -25.84 3.43 -12.90
CA GLY A 16 -26.07 3.75 -14.30
C GLY A 16 -25.94 5.25 -14.60
N LEU A 17 -26.60 6.11 -13.82
CA LEU A 17 -26.50 7.57 -13.95
C LEU A 17 -25.07 8.05 -13.61
N GLY A 18 -24.42 7.47 -12.59
CA GLY A 18 -23.04 7.78 -12.28
C GLY A 18 -22.07 7.40 -13.40
N ALA A 19 -22.27 6.27 -14.07
CA ALA A 19 -21.47 5.89 -15.23
C ALA A 19 -21.66 6.83 -16.42
N ILE A 20 -22.89 7.26 -16.68
CA ILE A 20 -23.21 8.24 -17.73
C ILE A 20 -22.58 9.61 -17.41
N ASP A 21 -22.71 10.09 -16.18
CA ASP A 21 -22.10 11.36 -15.76
C ASP A 21 -20.57 11.32 -15.91
N ARG A 22 -19.92 10.25 -15.47
CA ARG A 22 -18.46 10.06 -15.63
C ARG A 22 -18.06 10.02 -17.09
N LEU A 23 -18.82 9.32 -17.93
CA LEU A 23 -18.58 9.29 -19.37
C LEU A 23 -18.78 10.66 -20.03
N ALA A 24 -19.79 11.41 -19.60
CA ALA A 24 -20.05 12.76 -20.09
C ALA A 24 -18.93 13.74 -19.67
N ARG A 25 -18.43 13.62 -18.46
CA ARG A 25 -17.25 14.40 -18.00
C ARG A 25 -15.99 14.01 -18.78
N TRP A 26 -15.77 12.73 -19.01
CA TRP A 26 -14.67 12.23 -19.82
C TRP A 26 -14.71 12.83 -21.24
N ASN A 27 -15.87 12.94 -21.85
CA ASN A 27 -16.02 13.41 -23.22
C ASN A 27 -15.98 14.94 -23.38
N ARG A 28 -16.03 15.73 -22.29
CA ARG A 28 -16.00 17.21 -22.33
C ARG A 28 -14.62 17.81 -22.57
N GLY A 29 -13.64 17.00 -22.82
CA GLY A 29 -12.35 17.44 -23.30
C GLY A 29 -11.16 16.84 -22.54
N PRO A 30 -10.07 16.62 -23.23
CA PRO A 30 -8.86 16.11 -22.62
C PRO A 30 -8.14 17.25 -21.90
N ALA A 31 -8.04 17.17 -20.59
CA ALA A 31 -6.80 17.60 -20.00
C ALA A 31 -5.72 16.70 -20.64
N ALA A 32 -4.71 17.29 -21.26
CA ALA A 32 -3.66 16.53 -21.89
C ALA A 32 -3.10 15.52 -20.89
N ALA A 33 -3.04 14.25 -21.28
CA ALA A 33 -2.35 13.28 -20.44
C ALA A 33 -0.96 13.83 -20.21
N ARG A 34 -0.54 14.00 -18.97
CA ARG A 34 0.84 14.35 -18.67
C ARG A 34 1.67 13.23 -19.27
N ALA A 35 2.55 13.56 -20.22
CA ALA A 35 3.55 12.60 -20.66
C ALA A 35 4.24 12.07 -19.41
N PRO A 36 4.49 10.75 -19.30
CA PRO A 36 5.26 10.24 -18.18
C PRO A 36 6.53 11.09 -18.15
N GLY A 37 6.65 11.92 -17.11
CA GLY A 37 7.89 12.63 -16.87
C GLY A 37 8.92 11.53 -16.75
N ASP A 38 9.99 11.63 -17.51
CA ASP A 38 11.14 10.79 -17.28
C ASP A 38 11.66 11.19 -15.88
N ALA A 39 11.16 10.48 -14.87
CA ALA A 39 11.50 10.78 -13.49
C ALA A 39 12.98 10.42 -13.22
N GLY A 40 13.70 9.92 -14.23
CA GLY A 40 15.09 9.53 -14.08
C GLY A 40 15.32 8.46 -13.02
N VAL A 41 14.28 7.72 -12.70
CA VAL A 41 14.33 6.72 -11.62
C VAL A 41 15.10 5.52 -12.11
N ASP A 42 16.26 5.32 -11.53
CA ASP A 42 17.04 4.10 -11.73
C ASP A 42 16.42 2.93 -10.96
N LEU A 43 15.64 2.13 -11.67
CA LEU A 43 15.06 0.89 -11.13
C LEU A 43 16.04 -0.30 -11.19
N SER A 44 17.25 -0.10 -11.72
CA SER A 44 18.24 -1.17 -11.91
C SER A 44 18.78 -1.73 -10.58
N SER A 45 18.67 -0.95 -9.50
CA SER A 45 19.10 -1.37 -8.16
C SER A 45 18.16 -2.37 -7.48
N VAL A 46 16.96 -2.58 -8.02
CA VAL A 46 15.99 -3.54 -7.49
C VAL A 46 15.80 -4.68 -8.49
N ALA A 47 16.31 -5.85 -8.15
CA ALA A 47 16.12 -7.07 -8.95
C ALA A 47 14.66 -7.55 -8.86
N ILE A 48 13.78 -6.93 -9.66
CA ILE A 48 12.37 -7.31 -9.77
C ILE A 48 12.19 -8.47 -10.77
N THR A 49 13.19 -8.68 -11.62
CA THR A 49 13.13 -9.64 -12.74
C THR A 49 12.96 -11.08 -12.24
N GLY A 50 11.86 -11.71 -12.63
CA GLY A 50 11.57 -13.12 -12.36
C GLY A 50 10.94 -13.44 -11.01
N ARG A 51 10.55 -12.44 -10.22
CA ARG A 51 9.78 -12.61 -8.98
C ARG A 51 8.29 -12.37 -9.22
N GLU A 52 7.44 -13.24 -8.72
CA GLU A 52 5.98 -13.05 -8.74
C GLU A 52 5.53 -11.96 -7.76
N SER A 53 6.29 -11.77 -6.69
CA SER A 53 6.07 -10.71 -5.69
C SER A 53 7.39 -10.18 -5.14
N VAL A 54 7.36 -8.94 -4.65
CA VAL A 54 8.47 -8.30 -3.95
C VAL A 54 8.02 -8.06 -2.51
N HIS A 55 8.80 -8.49 -1.53
CA HIS A 55 8.44 -8.31 -0.14
C HIS A 55 8.55 -6.83 0.32
N GLU A 56 7.95 -6.53 1.46
CA GLU A 56 7.80 -5.16 1.99
C GLU A 56 9.12 -4.39 2.07
N TYR A 57 10.19 -5.01 2.54
CA TYR A 57 11.49 -4.36 2.73
C TYR A 57 12.11 -3.90 1.39
N ASP A 58 12.16 -4.78 0.39
CA ASP A 58 12.69 -4.43 -0.93
C ASP A 58 11.79 -3.41 -1.64
N SER A 59 10.46 -3.53 -1.50
CA SER A 59 9.50 -2.58 -2.05
C SER A 59 9.71 -1.17 -1.48
N LYS A 60 9.97 -1.04 -0.18
CA LYS A 60 10.26 0.25 0.45
C LYS A 60 11.58 0.84 0.00
N ARG A 61 12.61 0.02 -0.18
CA ARG A 61 13.88 0.48 -0.74
C ARG A 61 13.70 1.04 -2.15
N LEU A 62 12.90 0.37 -2.97
CA LEU A 62 12.51 0.87 -4.29
C LEU A 62 11.81 2.22 -4.17
N MET A 63 10.79 2.33 -3.30
CA MET A 63 10.04 3.57 -3.09
C MET A 63 10.93 4.71 -2.57
N ALA A 64 11.89 4.41 -1.70
CA ALA A 64 12.87 5.39 -1.24
C ALA A 64 13.75 5.90 -2.39
N GLY A 65 14.18 5.02 -3.31
CA GLY A 65 14.88 5.39 -4.53
C GLY A 65 14.07 6.31 -5.47
N LEU A 66 12.73 6.22 -5.40
CA LEU A 66 11.78 7.11 -6.07
C LEU A 66 11.58 8.45 -5.34
N GLY A 67 12.27 8.70 -4.24
CA GLY A 67 12.13 9.91 -3.43
C GLY A 67 10.94 9.88 -2.45
N LEU A 68 10.27 8.76 -2.27
CA LEU A 68 9.23 8.61 -1.26
C LEU A 68 9.85 8.40 0.12
N ARG A 69 9.27 9.04 1.12
CA ARG A 69 9.67 8.81 2.52
C ARG A 69 9.19 7.44 2.97
N THR A 70 10.11 6.62 3.43
CA THR A 70 9.83 5.31 4.02
C THR A 70 10.14 5.32 5.51
N THR A 71 9.61 4.34 6.23
CA THR A 71 9.94 4.12 7.64
C THR A 71 11.42 3.77 7.80
N ARG A 72 12.01 4.18 8.94
CA ARG A 72 13.33 3.67 9.34
C ARG A 72 13.17 2.21 9.74
N GLU A 73 13.97 1.36 9.16
CA GLU A 73 13.85 -0.07 9.40
C GLU A 73 15.16 -0.80 9.11
N GLU A 74 15.34 -1.94 9.75
CA GLU A 74 16.48 -2.81 9.56
C GLU A 74 16.03 -4.27 9.53
N LEU A 75 16.49 -5.03 8.54
CA LEU A 75 16.22 -6.47 8.42
C LEU A 75 17.31 -7.22 9.18
N VAL A 76 16.92 -8.09 10.10
CA VAL A 76 17.82 -8.76 11.04
C VAL A 76 17.50 -10.23 11.15
N SER A 77 18.55 -11.03 11.44
CA SER A 77 18.45 -12.48 11.57
C SER A 77 18.73 -12.98 13.00
N THR A 78 19.19 -12.10 13.90
CA THR A 78 19.50 -12.44 15.29
C THR A 78 18.81 -11.51 16.29
N PRO A 79 18.53 -11.94 17.53
CA PRO A 79 17.94 -11.09 18.55
C PRO A 79 18.86 -9.95 18.98
N GLU A 80 20.17 -10.13 18.89
CA GLU A 80 21.20 -9.12 19.21
C GLU A 80 21.17 -7.99 18.18
N ASP A 81 21.07 -8.33 16.88
CA ASP A 81 20.93 -7.36 15.80
C ASP A 81 19.59 -6.62 15.92
N ALA A 82 18.51 -7.32 16.30
CA ALA A 82 17.22 -6.70 16.54
C ALA A 82 17.27 -5.66 17.67
N ALA A 83 17.97 -5.96 18.75
CA ALA A 83 18.16 -5.01 19.86
C ALA A 83 18.95 -3.78 19.39
N SER A 84 20.05 -3.98 18.66
CA SER A 84 20.86 -2.90 18.09
C SER A 84 20.07 -2.03 17.12
N ALA A 85 19.28 -2.65 16.24
CA ALA A 85 18.41 -1.94 15.30
C ALA A 85 17.36 -1.10 16.02
N ALA A 86 16.69 -1.66 17.04
CA ALA A 86 15.68 -0.95 17.82
C ALA A 86 16.24 0.25 18.59
N GLU A 87 17.47 0.15 19.09
CA GLU A 87 18.16 1.27 19.76
C GLU A 87 18.49 2.40 18.76
N LYS A 88 18.95 2.07 17.56
CA LYS A 88 19.24 3.04 16.50
C LYS A 88 17.97 3.73 15.99
N ILE A 89 16.90 2.96 15.79
CA ILE A 89 15.61 3.45 15.29
C ILE A 89 14.92 4.31 16.36
N GLY A 90 14.98 3.86 17.61
CA GLY A 90 14.28 4.45 18.76
C GLY A 90 12.93 3.78 19.02
N TYR A 91 12.70 3.41 20.28
CA TYR A 91 11.44 2.85 20.72
C TYR A 91 10.29 3.88 20.69
N PRO A 92 9.05 3.44 20.46
CA PRO A 92 8.62 2.07 20.18
C PRO A 92 8.89 1.63 18.76
N VAL A 93 9.07 0.32 18.58
CA VAL A 93 9.25 -0.32 17.29
C VAL A 93 8.18 -1.35 17.01
N VAL A 94 8.12 -1.78 15.75
CA VAL A 94 7.30 -2.89 15.26
C VAL A 94 8.25 -4.00 14.80
N LEU A 95 7.97 -5.24 15.16
CA LEU A 95 8.65 -6.41 14.64
C LEU A 95 7.73 -7.15 13.66
N LYS A 96 8.25 -7.49 12.48
CA LYS A 96 7.51 -8.22 11.45
C LYS A 96 8.37 -9.34 10.86
N ALA A 97 7.81 -10.53 10.69
CA ALA A 97 8.45 -11.55 9.88
C ALA A 97 8.38 -11.19 8.39
N VAL A 98 9.50 -11.30 7.68
CA VAL A 98 9.59 -11.02 6.24
C VAL A 98 9.90 -12.32 5.51
N SER A 99 8.99 -12.74 4.63
CA SER A 99 9.12 -13.95 3.84
C SER A 99 8.40 -13.77 2.50
N ASP A 100 8.97 -14.30 1.43
CA ASP A 100 8.36 -14.31 0.10
C ASP A 100 7.24 -15.37 -0.03
N VAL A 101 7.22 -16.35 0.89
CA VAL A 101 6.32 -17.52 0.81
C VAL A 101 5.15 -17.47 1.78
N ILE A 102 5.10 -16.49 2.71
CA ILE A 102 4.03 -16.38 3.69
C ILE A 102 3.08 -15.26 3.28
N PRO A 103 1.92 -15.56 2.69
CA PRO A 103 0.85 -14.59 2.51
C PRO A 103 0.17 -14.31 3.86
N HIS A 104 -0.45 -13.13 4.02
CA HIS A 104 -1.29 -12.78 5.18
C HIS A 104 -0.59 -12.88 6.55
N LYS A 105 0.57 -12.25 6.68
CA LYS A 105 1.41 -12.22 7.90
C LYS A 105 0.64 -11.79 9.16
N SER A 106 -0.31 -10.88 9.02
CA SER A 106 -1.12 -10.38 10.14
C SER A 106 -2.05 -11.46 10.71
N ASP A 107 -2.63 -12.31 9.86
CA ASP A 107 -3.54 -13.39 10.28
C ASP A 107 -2.81 -14.47 11.07
N LEU A 108 -1.53 -14.67 10.77
CA LEU A 108 -0.63 -15.60 11.49
C LEU A 108 0.00 -14.95 12.72
N GLY A 109 -0.35 -13.70 13.04
CA GLY A 109 0.24 -12.96 14.15
C GLY A 109 1.75 -12.69 13.99
N LEU A 110 2.26 -12.69 12.76
CA LEU A 110 3.68 -12.44 12.44
C LEU A 110 4.04 -10.95 12.41
N VAL A 111 3.21 -10.12 13.01
CA VAL A 111 3.43 -8.69 13.24
C VAL A 111 3.17 -8.39 14.71
N ILE A 112 4.15 -7.80 15.41
CA ILE A 112 4.04 -7.36 16.79
C ILE A 112 4.31 -5.87 16.84
N VAL A 113 3.30 -5.11 17.24
CA VAL A 113 3.34 -3.65 17.31
C VAL A 113 3.57 -3.15 18.73
N GLY A 114 4.09 -1.94 18.88
CA GLY A 114 4.16 -1.24 20.15
C GLY A 114 5.24 -1.75 21.10
N VAL A 115 6.28 -2.40 20.61
CA VAL A 115 7.42 -2.84 21.42
C VAL A 115 8.15 -1.61 21.93
N SER A 116 8.06 -1.35 23.24
CA SER A 116 8.44 -0.06 23.85
C SER A 116 9.77 -0.09 24.59
N LYS A 117 10.33 -1.27 24.83
CA LYS A 117 11.56 -1.44 25.60
C LYS A 117 12.29 -2.76 25.27
N PRO A 118 13.59 -2.88 25.59
CA PRO A 118 14.39 -4.07 25.26
C PRO A 118 13.84 -5.40 25.78
N ALA A 119 13.24 -5.41 26.98
CA ALA A 119 12.66 -6.64 27.53
C ALA A 119 11.47 -7.14 26.70
N GLU A 120 10.63 -6.23 26.22
CA GLU A 120 9.50 -6.56 25.34
C GLU A 120 9.98 -7.02 23.97
N LEU A 121 11.07 -6.46 23.46
CA LEU A 121 11.66 -6.87 22.18
C LEU A 121 12.09 -8.34 22.22
N ARG A 122 12.71 -8.78 23.30
CA ARG A 122 13.10 -10.19 23.46
C ARG A 122 11.87 -11.10 23.42
N THR A 123 10.84 -10.76 24.18
CA THR A 123 9.58 -11.53 24.19
C THR A 123 8.90 -11.55 22.82
N ALA A 124 8.89 -10.41 22.13
CA ALA A 124 8.36 -10.29 20.77
C ALA A 124 9.14 -11.16 19.77
N TRP A 125 10.46 -11.14 19.86
CA TRP A 125 11.32 -12.00 19.05
C TRP A 125 11.00 -13.48 19.26
N GLU A 126 11.02 -13.95 20.51
CA GLU A 126 10.70 -15.33 20.86
C GLU A 126 9.30 -15.75 20.37
N THR A 127 8.33 -14.84 20.51
CA THR A 127 6.97 -15.07 20.02
C THR A 127 6.93 -15.25 18.50
N LEU A 128 7.62 -14.41 17.74
CA LEU A 128 7.68 -14.51 16.29
C LEU A 128 8.36 -15.81 15.86
N GLN A 129 9.47 -16.19 16.52
CA GLN A 129 10.17 -17.44 16.22
C GLN A 129 9.30 -18.67 16.49
N ALA A 130 8.55 -18.68 17.61
CA ALA A 130 7.61 -19.76 17.91
C ALA A 130 6.52 -19.88 16.84
N ARG A 131 5.90 -18.77 16.44
CA ARG A 131 4.87 -18.76 15.39
C ARG A 131 5.40 -19.18 14.02
N LEU A 132 6.63 -18.79 13.68
CA LEU A 132 7.30 -19.26 12.46
C LEU A 132 7.54 -20.76 12.50
N ALA A 133 7.97 -21.29 13.65
CA ALA A 133 8.16 -22.74 13.83
C ALA A 133 6.83 -23.51 13.71
N ASP A 134 5.76 -23.01 14.32
CA ASP A 134 4.41 -23.59 14.22
C ASP A 134 3.90 -23.60 12.76
N ALA A 135 4.27 -22.59 11.99
CA ALA A 135 3.95 -22.48 10.57
C ALA A 135 4.90 -23.29 9.66
N ASN A 136 5.88 -24.00 10.21
CA ASN A 136 6.94 -24.65 9.45
C ASN A 136 7.66 -23.69 8.47
N ALA A 137 7.85 -22.45 8.88
CA ALA A 137 8.41 -21.40 8.06
C ALA A 137 9.67 -20.78 8.67
N THR A 138 10.50 -20.22 7.81
CA THR A 138 11.65 -19.40 8.18
C THR A 138 11.50 -18.01 7.57
N ALA A 139 11.90 -16.98 8.32
CA ALA A 139 11.85 -15.61 7.86
C ALA A 139 12.88 -14.77 8.61
N ASP A 140 13.40 -13.75 7.97
CA ASP A 140 14.07 -12.65 8.66
C ASP A 140 13.07 -11.77 9.39
N ILE A 141 13.51 -11.04 10.39
CA ILE A 141 12.67 -10.13 11.15
C ILE A 141 13.02 -8.70 10.75
N LEU A 142 11.99 -7.93 10.38
CA LEU A 142 12.07 -6.52 10.14
C LEU A 142 11.80 -5.78 11.45
N VAL A 143 12.76 -5.01 11.91
CA VAL A 143 12.59 -4.04 13.00
C VAL A 143 12.32 -2.69 12.38
N GLN A 144 11.17 -2.11 12.67
CA GLN A 144 10.67 -0.91 12.00
C GLN A 144 10.22 0.13 13.02
N GLU A 145 10.43 1.42 12.72
CA GLU A 145 9.84 2.50 13.53
C GLU A 145 8.32 2.40 13.54
N MET A 146 7.73 2.67 14.69
CA MET A 146 6.29 2.73 14.83
C MET A 146 5.80 4.12 14.49
N VAL A 147 5.22 4.29 13.31
CA VAL A 147 4.55 5.53 12.93
C VAL A 147 3.27 5.65 13.74
N ARG A 148 3.13 6.75 14.44
CA ARG A 148 1.94 7.14 15.21
C ARG A 148 1.36 8.38 14.57
N ASP A 149 0.11 8.59 14.82
CA ASP A 149 -0.62 9.78 14.36
C ASP A 149 -0.53 9.98 12.84
N GLY A 150 -1.61 9.74 12.17
CA GLY A 150 -1.71 9.86 10.73
C GLY A 150 -3.02 9.29 10.21
N ILE A 151 -3.32 9.60 8.97
CA ILE A 151 -4.42 9.00 8.24
C ILE A 151 -3.83 7.92 7.35
N GLU A 152 -4.28 6.69 7.55
CA GLU A 152 -3.87 5.59 6.70
C GLU A 152 -4.57 5.69 5.35
N VAL A 153 -3.80 5.64 4.29
CA VAL A 153 -4.28 5.64 2.90
C VAL A 153 -3.67 4.49 2.13
N PHE A 154 -4.34 4.05 1.09
CA PHE A 154 -3.76 3.14 0.13
C PHE A 154 -3.66 3.80 -1.25
N VAL A 155 -2.62 3.43 -1.97
CA VAL A 155 -2.42 3.72 -3.38
C VAL A 155 -2.03 2.40 -4.06
N GLY A 156 -2.76 2.00 -5.07
CA GLY A 156 -2.50 0.75 -5.78
C GLY A 156 -2.69 0.88 -7.28
N VAL A 157 -1.96 0.08 -8.04
CA VAL A 157 -2.14 -0.04 -9.49
C VAL A 157 -2.52 -1.48 -9.81
N ALA A 158 -3.62 -1.64 -10.53
CA ALA A 158 -4.06 -2.93 -11.03
C ALA A 158 -4.17 -2.89 -12.56
N HIS A 159 -3.87 -4.01 -13.22
CA HIS A 159 -4.12 -4.15 -14.66
C HIS A 159 -5.52 -4.72 -14.89
N HIS A 160 -6.29 -4.00 -15.69
CA HIS A 160 -7.62 -4.46 -16.13
C HIS A 160 -7.60 -4.76 -17.63
N PRO A 161 -8.05 -5.95 -18.08
CA PRO A 161 -7.95 -6.35 -19.49
C PRO A 161 -8.59 -5.38 -20.50
N GLY A 162 -9.64 -4.66 -20.08
CA GLY A 162 -10.36 -3.72 -20.94
C GLY A 162 -9.93 -2.26 -20.83
N PHE A 163 -9.21 -1.88 -19.75
CA PHE A 163 -8.86 -0.48 -19.47
C PHE A 163 -7.36 -0.24 -19.29
N GLY A 164 -6.54 -1.30 -19.35
CA GLY A 164 -5.11 -1.17 -19.06
C GLY A 164 -4.84 -0.99 -17.56
N HIS A 165 -3.87 -0.16 -17.21
CA HIS A 165 -3.52 0.09 -15.82
C HIS A 165 -4.47 1.11 -15.19
N VAL A 166 -4.98 0.79 -14.02
CA VAL A 166 -5.89 1.62 -13.23
C VAL A 166 -5.25 1.90 -11.88
N LEU A 167 -5.11 3.18 -11.56
CA LEU A 167 -4.70 3.65 -10.24
C LEU A 167 -5.92 3.71 -9.33
N ALA A 168 -5.77 3.20 -8.11
CA ALA A 168 -6.75 3.32 -7.03
C ALA A 168 -6.13 4.10 -5.87
N PHE A 169 -6.94 4.96 -5.26
CA PHE A 169 -6.60 5.72 -4.05
C PHE A 169 -7.79 5.70 -3.10
N GLY A 170 -7.54 5.54 -1.81
CA GLY A 170 -8.59 5.58 -0.78
C GLY A 170 -8.03 5.57 0.64
N LEU A 171 -8.94 5.59 1.62
CA LEU A 171 -8.56 5.37 3.01
C LEU A 171 -8.11 3.92 3.21
N GLY A 172 -7.07 3.74 4.00
CA GLY A 172 -6.53 2.43 4.38
C GLY A 172 -7.21 1.85 5.62
N GLY A 173 -6.64 0.75 6.12
CA GLY A 173 -7.12 0.09 7.32
C GLY A 173 -8.46 -0.62 7.15
N VAL A 174 -9.16 -0.81 8.26
CA VAL A 174 -10.46 -1.53 8.33
C VAL A 174 -11.54 -0.87 7.46
N GLU A 175 -11.42 0.41 7.20
CA GLU A 175 -12.40 1.19 6.41
C GLU A 175 -12.39 0.81 4.93
N LEU A 176 -11.26 0.38 4.40
CA LEU A 176 -11.16 -0.10 3.03
C LEU A 176 -12.09 -1.30 2.77
N GLU A 177 -12.16 -2.22 3.74
CA GLU A 177 -12.97 -3.44 3.62
C GLU A 177 -14.47 -3.17 3.78
N LEU A 178 -14.85 -2.17 4.56
CA LEU A 178 -16.24 -1.89 4.89
C LEU A 178 -16.95 -0.95 3.91
N GLU A 179 -16.24 0.02 3.33
CA GLU A 179 -16.91 1.12 2.64
C GLU A 179 -16.72 1.14 1.12
N ASN A 180 -15.75 0.40 0.55
CA ASN A 180 -15.37 0.46 -0.87
C ASN A 180 -15.22 1.92 -1.37
N ASP A 181 -14.66 2.79 -0.51
CA ASP A 181 -14.49 4.22 -0.79
C ASP A 181 -13.14 4.45 -1.46
N ALA A 182 -13.10 4.25 -2.77
CA ALA A 182 -11.90 4.43 -3.57
C ALA A 182 -12.17 5.27 -4.81
N ALA A 183 -11.28 6.21 -5.08
CA ALA A 183 -11.19 6.92 -6.35
C ALA A 183 -10.34 6.11 -7.34
N LEU A 184 -10.78 6.03 -8.58
CA LEU A 184 -10.11 5.26 -9.63
C LEU A 184 -9.76 6.14 -10.81
N ARG A 185 -8.56 5.96 -11.38
CA ARG A 185 -8.13 6.63 -12.62
C ARG A 185 -7.39 5.66 -13.53
N MET A 186 -7.62 5.80 -14.82
CA MET A 186 -6.81 5.10 -15.82
C MET A 186 -5.46 5.78 -15.96
N LEU A 187 -4.39 5.01 -16.12
CA LEU A 187 -3.06 5.54 -16.39
C LEU A 187 -2.84 5.75 -17.91
N PRO A 188 -2.08 6.77 -18.32
CA PRO A 188 -1.40 7.77 -17.47
C PRO A 188 -2.38 8.79 -16.88
N LEU A 189 -2.05 9.32 -15.70
CA LEU A 189 -2.83 10.37 -15.04
C LEU A 189 -2.80 11.66 -15.88
N ARG A 190 -3.90 12.40 -15.79
CA ARG A 190 -4.01 13.77 -16.33
C ARG A 190 -3.66 14.77 -15.24
N GLU A 191 -3.36 15.98 -15.67
CA GLU A 191 -3.19 17.11 -14.74
C GLU A 191 -4.45 17.29 -13.88
N GLY A 192 -4.28 17.40 -12.57
CA GLY A 192 -5.35 17.52 -11.59
C GLY A 192 -6.04 16.20 -11.18
N ASP A 193 -5.72 15.07 -11.82
CA ASP A 193 -6.33 13.78 -11.44
C ASP A 193 -5.98 13.36 -10.02
N ALA A 194 -4.74 13.58 -9.60
CA ALA A 194 -4.29 13.19 -8.26
C ALA A 194 -5.01 13.98 -7.17
N GLU A 195 -5.14 15.29 -7.34
CA GLU A 195 -5.84 16.18 -6.43
C GLU A 195 -7.34 15.85 -6.40
N ALA A 196 -7.92 15.56 -7.57
CA ALA A 196 -9.31 15.16 -7.67
C ALA A 196 -9.58 13.84 -6.97
N MET A 197 -8.68 12.85 -7.07
CA MET A 197 -8.82 11.57 -6.38
C MET A 197 -8.85 11.74 -4.86
N ILE A 198 -8.01 12.62 -4.31
CA ILE A 198 -7.95 12.88 -2.87
C ILE A 198 -9.27 13.49 -2.37
N THR A 199 -9.88 14.36 -3.14
CA THR A 199 -11.13 15.05 -2.76
C THR A 199 -12.40 14.27 -3.10
N GLU A 200 -12.33 13.30 -4.00
CA GLU A 200 -13.48 12.52 -4.49
C GLU A 200 -13.94 11.44 -3.49
N ILE A 201 -13.04 10.93 -2.65
CA ILE A 201 -13.39 9.91 -1.66
C ILE A 201 -14.25 10.53 -0.55
N ARG A 202 -15.19 9.75 -0.01
CA ARG A 202 -16.08 10.21 1.07
C ARG A 202 -15.33 10.61 2.33
N GLY A 203 -14.22 9.94 2.59
CA GLY A 203 -13.34 10.21 3.72
C GLY A 203 -12.45 11.44 3.57
N ALA A 204 -12.53 12.21 2.47
CA ALA A 204 -11.68 13.37 2.17
C ALA A 204 -11.67 14.44 3.28
N ALA A 205 -12.81 14.63 3.97
CA ALA A 205 -12.91 15.59 5.07
C ALA A 205 -11.91 15.35 6.22
N ARG A 206 -11.42 14.10 6.36
CA ARG A 206 -10.39 13.77 7.38
C ARG A 206 -9.06 14.44 7.09
N PHE A 207 -8.73 14.63 5.82
CA PHE A 207 -7.47 15.31 5.44
C PHE A 207 -7.50 16.81 5.78
N GLU A 208 -8.69 17.42 5.84
CA GLU A 208 -8.86 18.83 6.22
C GLU A 208 -8.71 19.02 7.73
N ALA A 209 -9.24 18.09 8.53
CA ALA A 209 -9.16 18.14 10.00
C ALA A 209 -7.72 17.99 10.54
N PHE A 210 -6.80 17.47 9.75
CA PHE A 210 -5.39 17.27 10.12
C PHE A 210 -4.51 18.50 9.86
N ARG A 211 -5.06 19.60 9.33
CA ARG A 211 -4.35 20.85 9.06
C ARG A 211 -4.45 21.87 10.21
N GLY A 212 -5.00 21.47 11.36
CA GLY A 212 -5.14 22.28 12.56
C GLY A 212 -4.01 22.10 13.56
#